data_10e32f98dd62bc2ac3faf6ea4d28d5a0
#
_entry.id   10e32f98dd62bc2ac3faf6ea4d28d5a0
#
_cell.length_a   1.000
_cell.length_b   1.000
_cell.length_c   1.000
_cell.angle_alpha   90.00
_cell.angle_beta   90.00
_cell.angle_gamma   90.00
#
_symmetry.space_group_name_H-M   'P 1'
#
loop_
_entity.id
_entity.type
_entity.pdbx_description
1 polymer ?
#
loop_
_entity_poly.entity_id
_entity_poly.type
_entity_poly.pdbx_seq_one_letter_code
_entity_poly.pdbx_strand_id
1 'polypeptide(L)'
;MAASDTVKNILCLGTEINEILETLIVRGQKSGEVRKEVVPVLTVYVLSTSIDSLLALAETKGKFISAQNGMTEEEFLDYGFRQIINSILEVRI
;
A
#
# COMPACT_ATOMS: atom_id res chain seq x y z
N MET A 1 -10.39 -15.60 25.36
CA MET A 1 -10.17 -14.26 25.89
C MET A 1 -10.68 -13.23 24.93
N ALA A 2 -11.48 -12.30 25.42
CA ALA A 2 -12.01 -11.24 24.56
C ALA A 2 -10.92 -10.26 24.18
N ALA A 3 -10.92 -9.78 22.95
CA ALA A 3 -10.01 -8.73 22.51
C ALA A 3 -10.31 -7.44 23.29
N SER A 4 -9.28 -6.67 23.61
CA SER A 4 -9.46 -5.37 24.24
C SER A 4 -10.17 -4.41 23.31
N ASP A 5 -10.80 -3.36 23.84
CA ASP A 5 -11.45 -2.33 23.02
C ASP A 5 -10.46 -1.66 22.07
N THR A 6 -9.22 -1.48 22.51
CA THR A 6 -8.16 -0.92 21.67
C THR A 6 -7.90 -1.80 20.44
N VAL A 7 -7.79 -3.12 20.62
CA VAL A 7 -7.59 -4.06 19.52
C VAL A 7 -8.79 -4.05 18.58
N LYS A 8 -10.01 -4.04 19.11
CA LYS A 8 -11.23 -3.96 18.31
C LYS A 8 -11.26 -2.68 17.48
N ASN A 9 -10.88 -1.54 18.07
CA ASN A 9 -10.84 -0.26 17.37
C ASN A 9 -9.80 -0.28 16.24
N ILE A 10 -8.64 -0.87 16.46
CA ILE A 10 -7.61 -1.02 15.42
C ILE A 10 -8.13 -1.86 14.26
N LEU A 11 -8.79 -2.97 14.55
CA LEU A 11 -9.39 -3.84 13.52
C LEU A 11 -10.48 -3.12 12.74
N CYS A 12 -11.33 -2.35 13.42
CA CYS A 12 -12.37 -1.56 12.76
C CYS A 12 -11.77 -0.49 11.84
N LEU A 13 -10.74 0.22 12.31
CA LEU A 13 -10.04 1.21 11.49
C LEU A 13 -9.42 0.57 10.25
N GLY A 14 -8.80 -0.60 10.41
CA GLY A 14 -8.25 -1.35 9.29
C GLY A 14 -9.31 -1.69 8.25
N THR A 15 -10.49 -2.12 8.70
CA THR A 15 -11.63 -2.43 7.82
C THR A 15 -12.11 -1.19 7.09
N GLU A 16 -12.26 -0.05 7.77
CA GLU A 16 -12.68 1.20 7.18
C GLU A 16 -11.69 1.69 6.11
N ILE A 17 -10.39 1.61 6.40
CA ILE A 17 -9.34 1.98 5.44
C ILE A 17 -9.41 1.09 4.21
N ASN A 18 -9.61 -0.22 4.40
CA ASN A 18 -9.73 -1.16 3.29
C ASN A 18 -10.95 -0.86 2.42
N GLU A 19 -12.08 -0.49 3.02
CA GLU A 19 -13.28 -0.11 2.29
C GLU A 19 -13.06 1.17 1.47
N ILE A 20 -12.36 2.16 2.04
CA ILE A 20 -12.00 3.39 1.33
C ILE A 20 -11.10 3.07 0.14
N LEU A 21 -10.09 2.25 0.33
CA LEU A 21 -9.17 1.85 -0.73
C LEU A 21 -9.89 1.09 -1.84
N GLU A 22 -10.79 0.17 -1.48
CA GLU A 22 -11.59 -0.56 -2.46
C GLU A 22 -12.44 0.40 -3.30
N THR A 23 -13.10 1.36 -2.65
CA THR A 23 -13.91 2.37 -3.32
C THR A 23 -13.06 3.20 -4.30
N LEU A 24 -11.86 3.60 -3.89
CA LEU A 24 -10.94 4.35 -4.74
C LEU A 24 -10.50 3.54 -5.96
N ILE A 25 -10.23 2.25 -5.78
CA ILE A 25 -9.86 1.36 -6.88
C ILE A 25 -11.01 1.23 -7.88
N VAL A 26 -12.23 1.02 -7.39
CA VAL A 26 -13.43 0.93 -8.25
C VAL A 26 -13.63 2.23 -9.04
N ARG A 27 -13.49 3.37 -8.38
CA ARG A 27 -13.58 4.68 -9.05
C ARG A 27 -12.49 4.83 -10.11
N GLY A 28 -11.27 4.42 -9.80
CA GLY A 28 -10.15 4.45 -10.74
C GLY A 28 -10.39 3.56 -11.96
N GLN A 29 -11.04 2.42 -11.76
CA GLN A 29 -11.43 1.54 -12.88
C GLN A 29 -12.47 2.21 -13.78
N LYS A 30 -13.44 2.90 -13.19
CA LYS A 30 -14.48 3.61 -13.95
C LYS A 30 -13.90 4.78 -14.74
N SER A 31 -12.90 5.46 -14.21
CA SER A 31 -12.23 6.58 -14.89
C SER A 31 -11.17 6.13 -15.89
N GLY A 32 -10.79 4.85 -15.89
CA GLY A 32 -9.76 4.31 -16.77
C GLY A 32 -8.33 4.45 -16.23
N GLU A 33 -8.16 4.96 -15.02
CA GLU A 33 -6.83 5.12 -14.41
C GLU A 33 -6.29 3.82 -13.84
N VAL A 34 -7.18 2.95 -13.34
CA VAL A 34 -6.83 1.64 -12.79
C VAL A 34 -7.22 0.56 -13.78
N ARG A 35 -6.38 -0.45 -13.92
CA ARG A 35 -6.61 -1.57 -14.83
C ARG A 35 -7.93 -2.28 -14.51
N LYS A 36 -8.68 -2.60 -15.55
CA LYS A 36 -10.00 -3.25 -15.42
C LYS A 36 -9.93 -4.67 -14.88
N GLU A 37 -8.84 -5.39 -15.18
CA GLU A 37 -8.64 -6.76 -14.73
C GLU A 37 -8.32 -6.89 -13.24
N VAL A 38 -8.02 -5.77 -12.57
CA VAL A 38 -7.75 -5.74 -11.14
C VAL A 38 -9.04 -6.05 -10.37
N VAL A 39 -8.97 -6.98 -9.41
CA VAL A 39 -10.08 -7.30 -8.52
C VAL A 39 -9.95 -6.44 -7.26
N PRO A 40 -10.81 -5.43 -7.06
CA PRO A 40 -10.61 -4.44 -5.99
C PRO A 40 -10.45 -5.02 -4.60
N VAL A 41 -11.31 -5.94 -4.19
CA VAL A 41 -11.26 -6.51 -2.84
C VAL A 41 -9.96 -7.28 -2.57
N LEU A 42 -9.47 -8.02 -3.56
CA LEU A 42 -8.22 -8.76 -3.43
C LEU A 42 -7.01 -7.84 -3.48
N THR A 43 -7.08 -6.85 -4.35
CA THR A 43 -6.01 -5.87 -4.55
C THR A 43 -5.74 -5.06 -3.28
N VAL A 44 -6.78 -4.71 -2.52
CA VAL A 44 -6.61 -4.01 -1.26
C VAL A 44 -5.71 -4.79 -0.30
N TYR A 45 -5.91 -6.10 -0.18
CA TYR A 45 -5.06 -6.94 0.68
C TYR A 45 -3.61 -6.95 0.20
N VAL A 46 -3.40 -7.09 -1.09
CA VAL A 46 -2.05 -7.10 -1.68
C VAL A 46 -1.35 -5.76 -1.49
N LEU A 47 -2.03 -4.66 -1.77
CA LEU A 47 -1.46 -3.32 -1.61
C LEU A 47 -1.13 -3.03 -0.15
N SER A 48 -2.05 -3.32 0.76
CA SER A 48 -1.84 -3.08 2.21
C SER A 48 -0.64 -3.86 2.72
N THR A 49 -0.55 -5.15 2.37
CA THR A 49 0.57 -6.00 2.77
C THR A 49 1.89 -5.50 2.17
N SER A 50 1.88 -5.09 0.92
CA SER A 50 3.08 -4.58 0.24
C SER A 50 3.59 -3.29 0.89
N ILE A 51 2.68 -2.39 1.22
CA ILE A 51 3.02 -1.13 1.89
C ILE A 51 3.58 -1.40 3.29
N ASP A 52 2.92 -2.26 4.07
CA ASP A 52 3.38 -2.63 5.41
C ASP A 52 4.77 -3.25 5.37
N SER A 53 5.02 -4.14 4.42
CA SER A 53 6.32 -4.78 4.25
C SER A 53 7.41 -3.78 3.83
N LEU A 54 7.07 -2.84 2.96
CA LEU A 54 8.00 -1.79 2.54
C LEU A 54 8.38 -0.90 3.72
N LEU A 55 7.39 -0.49 4.52
CA LEU A 55 7.64 0.33 5.71
C LEU A 55 8.50 -0.40 6.74
N ALA A 56 8.24 -1.69 6.98
CA ALA A 56 9.04 -2.50 7.88
C ALA A 56 10.49 -2.64 7.40
N LEU A 57 10.67 -2.84 6.09
CA LEU A 57 12.00 -2.90 5.49
C LEU A 57 12.74 -1.57 5.63
N ALA A 58 12.05 -0.47 5.36
CA ALA A 58 12.64 0.87 5.48
C ALA A 58 13.06 1.17 6.92
N GLU A 59 12.24 0.77 7.91
CA GLU A 59 12.53 1.00 9.32
C GLU A 59 13.74 0.20 9.79
N THR A 60 13.91 -1.04 9.32
CA THR A 60 14.97 -1.93 9.78
C THR A 60 16.26 -1.81 8.98
N LYS A 61 16.16 -1.64 7.65
CA LYS A 61 17.31 -1.66 6.73
C LYS A 61 17.37 -0.47 5.77
N GLY A 62 16.49 0.51 5.94
CA GLY A 62 16.38 1.64 5.00
C GLY A 62 17.68 2.43 4.85
N LYS A 63 18.35 2.73 5.94
CA LYS A 63 19.62 3.46 5.93
C LYS A 63 20.69 2.70 5.14
N PHE A 64 20.79 1.41 5.37
CA PHE A 64 21.79 0.57 4.73
C PHE A 64 21.53 0.45 3.22
N ILE A 65 20.29 0.17 2.84
CA ILE A 65 19.89 0.01 1.43
C ILE A 65 20.09 1.33 0.69
N SER A 66 19.65 2.44 1.28
CA SER A 66 19.76 3.76 0.68
C SER A 66 21.21 4.15 0.47
N ALA A 67 22.05 3.97 1.48
CA ALA A 67 23.47 4.29 1.40
C ALA A 67 24.19 3.47 0.32
N GLN A 68 23.90 2.18 0.24
CA GLN A 68 24.52 1.31 -0.77
C GLN A 68 24.13 1.69 -2.20
N ASN A 69 22.96 2.29 -2.38
CA ASN A 69 22.44 2.61 -3.70
C ASN A 69 22.48 4.11 -4.03
N GLY A 70 23.20 4.89 -3.22
CA GLY A 70 23.41 6.31 -3.48
C GLY A 70 22.14 7.15 -3.45
N MET A 71 21.18 6.80 -2.58
CA MET A 71 19.91 7.50 -2.47
C MET A 71 19.60 7.82 -1.01
N THR A 72 18.64 8.72 -0.78
CA THR A 72 18.12 8.99 0.56
C THR A 72 17.05 7.95 0.93
N GLU A 73 16.72 7.87 2.21
CA GLU A 73 15.63 6.99 2.66
C GLU A 73 14.29 7.39 2.05
N GLU A 74 14.05 8.70 1.88
CA GLU A 74 12.84 9.21 1.22
C GLU A 74 12.77 8.78 -0.24
N GLU A 75 13.87 8.85 -0.95
CA GLU A 75 13.95 8.41 -2.34
C GLU A 75 13.66 6.90 -2.47
N PHE A 76 14.18 6.12 -1.55
CA PHE A 76 13.92 4.67 -1.49
C PHE A 76 12.44 4.39 -1.27
N LEU A 77 11.82 5.06 -0.29
CA LEU A 77 10.39 4.88 -0.02
C LEU A 77 9.52 5.32 -1.19
N ASP A 78 9.84 6.47 -1.79
CA ASP A 78 9.12 6.98 -2.96
C ASP A 78 9.17 5.98 -4.12
N TYR A 79 10.35 5.44 -4.38
CA TYR A 79 10.53 4.42 -5.41
C TYR A 79 9.65 3.20 -5.16
N GLY A 80 9.66 2.69 -3.92
CA GLY A 80 8.87 1.52 -3.55
C GLY A 80 7.38 1.75 -3.66
N PHE A 81 6.89 2.89 -3.15
CA PHE A 81 5.47 3.23 -3.25
C PHE A 81 5.01 3.37 -4.69
N ARG A 82 5.79 4.05 -5.53
CA ARG A 82 5.45 4.18 -6.96
C ARG A 82 5.38 2.83 -7.64
N GLN A 83 6.30 1.93 -7.33
CA GLN A 83 6.30 0.59 -7.90
C GLN A 83 5.04 -0.19 -7.51
N ILE A 84 4.65 -0.12 -6.24
CA ILE A 84 3.44 -0.77 -5.74
C ILE A 84 2.20 -0.20 -6.45
N ILE A 85 2.06 1.12 -6.49
CA ILE A 85 0.90 1.77 -7.11
C ILE A 85 0.86 1.53 -8.62
N ASN A 86 1.99 1.63 -9.29
CA ASN A 86 2.08 1.40 -10.74
C ASN A 86 1.66 -0.01 -11.15
N SER A 87 1.69 -0.96 -10.21
CA SER A 87 1.27 -2.34 -10.50
C SER A 87 -0.21 -2.45 -10.89
N ILE A 88 -1.03 -1.47 -10.50
CA ILE A 88 -2.47 -1.47 -10.78
C ILE A 88 -2.92 -0.36 -11.74
N LEU A 89 -2.05 0.60 -12.06
CA LEU A 89 -2.41 1.72 -12.92
C LEU A 89 -2.27 1.37 -14.41
N GLU A 90 -3.14 1.95 -15.23
CA GLU A 90 -3.03 1.86 -16.69
C GLU A 90 -1.82 2.65 -17.18
N VAL A 91 -1.61 3.85 -16.60
CA VAL A 91 -0.48 4.72 -16.94
C VAL A 91 0.41 4.88 -15.71
N ARG A 92 1.69 4.64 -15.86
CA ARG A 92 2.66 4.75 -14.76
C ARG A 92 2.92 6.21 -14.40
N ILE A 93 3.08 6.43 -13.11
CA ILE A 93 3.41 7.76 -12.58
C ILE A 93 4.88 7.88 -12.21
#